data_43ed6517bbc33ea81fe5e83bb5e9a380
#
_entry.id   43ed6517bbc33ea81fe5e83bb5e9a380
#
_cell.length_a   1.000
_cell.length_b   1.000
_cell.length_c   1.000
_cell.angle_alpha   90.00
_cell.angle_beta   90.00
_cell.angle_gamma   90.00
#
_symmetry.space_group_name_H-M   'P 1'
#
loop_
_entity.id
_entity.type
_entity.pdbx_description
1 polymer ?
#
loop_
_entity_poly.entity_id
_entity_poly.type
_entity_poly.pdbx_seq_one_letter_code
_entity_poly.pdbx_strand_id
1 'polypeptide(L)'
;MQETQKPTLLVALGGNALIRKGEEGTVSQQFKNLAVPVRQIATLSQDYRIIITHGNGPQVGNLLLQQENCREVPKLPLEILVAQTQGQIGYMIESTLDSELMDLGIHVKPLISLITYVVVDENDRAFSNPSKPIGPAYKRKKDAPSGYPVIKTAKGFRRVVVSPKPVTIIEKREIKKLINADFIVICCGGGGIPVVREGRAFQGVDAVIDKDLASARLAEEVGVDIFLIATDVAGVALNYGSSDEKFLRRIDIKAAERYIAEGHFPAGTMAPKVEAAIQFIRNKGKRALITSIEEIESAIKEEAGTEIKA
;
A
#
# COMPACT_ATOMS: atom_id res chain seq x y z
N MET A 1 34.75 1.55 -15.92
CA MET A 1 34.18 0.88 -14.73
C MET A 1 32.67 0.89 -14.94
N GLN A 2 32.02 -0.26 -15.06
CA GLN A 2 30.56 -0.30 -15.00
C GLN A 2 30.18 0.10 -13.58
N GLU A 3 29.52 1.24 -13.39
CA GLU A 3 28.87 1.57 -12.12
C GLU A 3 27.93 0.42 -11.78
N THR A 4 28.16 -0.25 -10.68
CA THR A 4 27.24 -1.28 -10.16
C THR A 4 25.91 -0.59 -9.90
N GLN A 5 24.90 -0.95 -10.69
CA GLN A 5 23.57 -0.36 -10.61
C GLN A 5 23.00 -0.55 -9.19
N LYS A 6 22.58 0.54 -8.53
CA LYS A 6 21.97 0.49 -7.19
C LYS A 6 20.81 -0.51 -7.14
N PRO A 7 20.66 -1.28 -6.07
CA PRO A 7 19.49 -2.15 -5.91
C PRO A 7 18.20 -1.34 -5.85
N THR A 8 17.09 -1.95 -6.28
CA THR A 8 15.77 -1.32 -6.27
C THR A 8 14.99 -1.72 -5.03
N LEU A 9 14.54 -0.72 -4.28
CA LEU A 9 13.72 -0.85 -3.09
C LEU A 9 12.31 -0.32 -3.37
N LEU A 10 11.29 -1.16 -3.17
CA LEU A 10 9.89 -0.73 -3.14
C LEU A 10 9.41 -0.63 -1.69
N VAL A 11 8.94 0.55 -1.29
CA VAL A 11 8.35 0.83 0.03
C VAL A 11 6.85 1.00 -0.12
N ALA A 12 6.08 0.08 0.47
CA ALA A 12 4.61 0.13 0.48
C ALA A 12 4.12 0.76 1.79
N LEU A 13 3.77 2.05 1.75
CA LEU A 13 3.29 2.80 2.90
C LEU A 13 1.85 2.43 3.28
N GLY A 14 1.64 1.99 4.52
CA GLY A 14 0.30 1.75 5.08
C GLY A 14 -0.51 3.04 5.23
N GLY A 15 -1.85 2.93 5.32
CA GLY A 15 -2.70 4.09 5.58
C GLY A 15 -2.38 4.83 6.89
N ASN A 16 -1.73 4.17 7.83
CA ASN A 16 -1.28 4.76 9.09
C ASN A 16 -0.07 5.70 8.92
N ALA A 17 0.63 5.66 7.78
CA ALA A 17 1.64 6.67 7.41
C ALA A 17 1.01 8.05 7.19
N LEU A 18 -0.30 8.11 6.92
CA LEU A 18 -1.06 9.33 6.72
C LEU A 18 -1.93 9.66 7.93
N ILE A 19 -2.69 8.69 8.45
CA ILE A 19 -3.64 8.89 9.55
C ILE A 19 -3.39 7.83 10.61
N ARG A 20 -2.91 8.26 11.77
CA ARG A 20 -2.64 7.39 12.91
C ARG A 20 -3.92 7.02 13.67
N LYS A 21 -3.84 6.02 14.53
CA LYS A 21 -4.97 5.61 15.36
C LYS A 21 -5.39 6.77 16.28
N GLY A 22 -6.68 7.11 16.24
CA GLY A 22 -7.27 8.18 17.07
C GLY A 22 -7.18 9.58 16.48
N GLU A 23 -6.53 9.77 15.32
CA GLU A 23 -6.50 11.05 14.62
C GLU A 23 -7.73 11.25 13.75
N GLU A 24 -8.10 12.51 13.56
CA GLU A 24 -9.17 12.94 12.64
C GLU A 24 -8.76 12.78 11.17
N GLY A 25 -7.45 12.90 10.87
CA GLY A 25 -6.89 12.84 9.52
C GLY A 25 -6.97 14.18 8.77
N THR A 26 -6.81 15.29 9.49
CA THR A 26 -6.68 16.61 8.86
C THR A 26 -5.47 16.66 7.94
N VAL A 27 -5.47 17.58 6.98
CA VAL A 27 -4.34 17.75 6.04
C VAL A 27 -3.02 17.98 6.80
N SER A 28 -3.03 18.81 7.85
CA SER A 28 -1.86 19.07 8.68
C SER A 28 -1.35 17.82 9.39
N GLN A 29 -2.25 16.97 9.92
CA GLN A 29 -1.88 15.69 10.54
C GLN A 29 -1.25 14.74 9.51
N GLN A 30 -1.83 14.66 8.31
CA GLN A 30 -1.32 13.79 7.25
C GLN A 30 0.10 14.17 6.81
N PHE A 31 0.38 15.46 6.59
CA PHE A 31 1.74 15.93 6.27
C PHE A 31 2.72 15.65 7.42
N LYS A 32 2.34 15.95 8.66
CA LYS A 32 3.18 15.67 9.84
C LYS A 32 3.52 14.19 9.97
N ASN A 33 2.56 13.31 9.71
CA ASN A 33 2.77 11.86 9.81
C ASN A 33 3.66 11.35 8.68
N LEU A 34 3.52 11.90 7.47
CA LEU A 34 4.36 11.54 6.32
C LEU A 34 5.84 11.89 6.51
N ALA A 35 6.17 12.94 7.25
CA ALA A 35 7.56 13.36 7.45
C ALA A 35 8.44 12.22 8.00
N VAL A 36 7.91 11.37 8.91
CA VAL A 36 8.67 10.27 9.52
C VAL A 36 9.13 9.21 8.51
N PRO A 37 8.24 8.52 7.76
CA PRO A 37 8.65 7.52 6.77
C PRO A 37 9.36 8.15 5.57
N VAL A 38 8.97 9.34 5.15
CA VAL A 38 9.53 10.00 3.97
C VAL A 38 10.99 10.41 4.21
N ARG A 39 11.35 10.90 5.41
CA ARG A 39 12.75 11.20 5.77
C ARG A 39 13.64 9.96 5.66
N GLN A 40 13.19 8.81 6.16
CA GLN A 40 13.94 7.55 6.05
C GLN A 40 14.08 7.12 4.57
N ILE A 41 13.02 7.28 3.76
CA ILE A 41 13.07 6.97 2.33
C ILE A 41 14.04 7.92 1.60
N ALA A 42 14.05 9.21 1.96
CA ALA A 42 14.99 10.19 1.42
C ALA A 42 16.45 9.76 1.69
N THR A 43 16.77 9.36 2.94
CA THR A 43 18.07 8.82 3.30
C THR A 43 18.44 7.59 2.45
N LEU A 44 17.53 6.61 2.37
CA LEU A 44 17.74 5.37 1.60
C LEU A 44 17.89 5.62 0.10
N SER A 45 17.38 6.72 -0.44
CA SER A 45 17.50 7.05 -1.86
C SER A 45 18.95 7.27 -2.32
N GLN A 46 19.89 7.48 -1.38
CA GLN A 46 21.31 7.60 -1.68
C GLN A 46 21.91 6.25 -2.12
N ASP A 47 21.43 5.13 -1.56
CA ASP A 47 21.95 3.78 -1.80
C ASP A 47 21.05 2.91 -2.67
N TYR A 48 19.75 3.30 -2.80
CA TYR A 48 18.74 2.53 -3.50
C TYR A 48 18.03 3.36 -4.56
N ARG A 49 17.54 2.70 -5.61
CA ARG A 49 16.52 3.24 -6.51
C ARG A 49 15.16 3.00 -5.86
N ILE A 50 14.34 4.03 -5.73
CA ILE A 50 13.14 4.01 -4.86
C ILE A 50 11.86 3.98 -5.67
N ILE A 51 10.97 3.06 -5.30
CA ILE A 51 9.54 3.07 -5.64
C ILE A 51 8.75 3.23 -4.35
N ILE A 52 7.75 4.09 -4.36
CA ILE A 52 6.82 4.27 -3.24
C ILE A 52 5.41 3.92 -3.71
N THR A 53 4.75 3.04 -2.97
CA THR A 53 3.30 2.82 -3.09
C THR A 53 2.63 3.21 -1.79
N HIS A 54 1.35 3.56 -1.83
CA HIS A 54 0.64 3.99 -0.63
C HIS A 54 -0.80 3.46 -0.58
N GLY A 55 -1.35 3.33 0.63
CA GLY A 55 -2.78 3.07 0.83
C GLY A 55 -3.60 4.36 0.75
N ASN A 56 -4.92 4.23 0.52
CA ASN A 56 -5.87 5.33 0.42
C ASN A 56 -7.21 5.07 1.13
N GLY A 57 -7.34 3.98 1.87
CA GLY A 57 -8.63 3.53 2.42
C GLY A 57 -9.44 4.60 3.16
N PRO A 58 -8.86 5.41 4.06
CA PRO A 58 -9.56 6.54 4.67
C PRO A 58 -9.97 7.62 3.65
N GLN A 59 -9.07 8.02 2.77
CA GLN A 59 -9.28 9.13 1.83
C GLN A 59 -10.35 8.80 0.79
N VAL A 60 -10.29 7.64 0.15
CA VAL A 60 -11.31 7.20 -0.83
C VAL A 60 -12.68 7.04 -0.17
N GLY A 61 -12.71 6.55 1.07
CA GLY A 61 -13.95 6.44 1.82
C GLY A 61 -14.54 7.79 2.25
N ASN A 62 -13.70 8.78 2.54
CA ASN A 62 -14.13 10.14 2.84
C ASN A 62 -14.71 10.81 1.60
N LEU A 63 -14.05 10.70 0.43
CA LEU A 63 -14.59 11.20 -0.84
C LEU A 63 -15.93 10.56 -1.18
N LEU A 64 -16.06 9.25 -1.00
CA LEU A 64 -17.33 8.54 -1.19
C LEU A 64 -18.42 9.07 -0.27
N LEU A 65 -18.11 9.31 1.01
CA LEU A 65 -19.05 9.88 1.98
C LEU A 65 -19.44 11.32 1.64
N GLN A 66 -18.47 12.15 1.21
CA GLN A 66 -18.72 13.54 0.80
C GLN A 66 -19.69 13.61 -0.37
N GLN A 67 -19.48 12.83 -1.43
CA GLN A 67 -20.38 12.84 -2.59
C GLN A 67 -21.77 12.21 -2.29
N GLU A 68 -21.87 11.28 -1.34
CA GLU A 68 -23.18 10.74 -0.93
C GLU A 68 -24.05 11.80 -0.24
N ASN A 69 -23.43 12.78 0.42
CA ASN A 69 -24.11 13.90 1.07
C ASN A 69 -24.33 15.11 0.13
N CYS A 70 -23.80 15.10 -1.08
CA CYS A 70 -23.99 16.11 -2.09
C CYS A 70 -24.99 15.62 -3.16
N ARG A 71 -25.99 16.42 -3.48
CA ARG A 71 -27.01 16.10 -4.49
C ARG A 71 -26.91 16.99 -5.74
N GLU A 72 -26.11 18.03 -5.67
CA GLU A 72 -26.00 19.08 -6.69
C GLU A 72 -25.13 18.69 -7.87
N VAL A 73 -24.27 17.68 -7.70
CA VAL A 73 -23.36 17.20 -8.74
C VAL A 73 -23.48 15.67 -8.93
N PRO A 74 -23.18 15.16 -10.15
CA PRO A 74 -23.16 13.72 -10.40
C PRO A 74 -22.18 12.98 -9.49
N LYS A 75 -22.57 11.80 -9.05
CA LYS A 75 -21.68 10.91 -8.29
C LYS A 75 -20.67 10.27 -9.20
N LEU A 76 -19.43 10.20 -8.73
CA LEU A 76 -18.32 9.54 -9.41
C LEU A 76 -18.22 8.08 -8.95
N PRO A 77 -17.90 7.13 -9.84
CA PRO A 77 -17.64 5.75 -9.47
C PRO A 77 -16.32 5.62 -8.69
N LEU A 78 -16.16 4.50 -8.01
CA LEU A 78 -15.08 4.31 -7.02
C LEU A 78 -13.68 4.36 -7.65
N GLU A 79 -13.52 3.87 -8.88
CA GLU A 79 -12.25 3.94 -9.61
C GLU A 79 -11.80 5.38 -9.86
N ILE A 80 -12.74 6.31 -10.11
CA ILE A 80 -12.42 7.74 -10.26
C ILE A 80 -12.03 8.35 -8.90
N LEU A 81 -12.68 7.94 -7.81
CA LEU A 81 -12.28 8.37 -6.46
C LEU A 81 -10.88 7.83 -6.10
N VAL A 82 -10.54 6.63 -6.55
CA VAL A 82 -9.17 6.09 -6.42
C VAL A 82 -8.18 6.96 -7.19
N ALA A 83 -8.48 7.36 -8.43
CA ALA A 83 -7.64 8.25 -9.22
C ALA A 83 -7.43 9.61 -8.52
N GLN A 84 -8.47 10.22 -7.95
CA GLN A 84 -8.36 11.45 -7.16
C GLN A 84 -7.44 11.28 -5.96
N THR A 85 -7.54 10.14 -5.24
CA THR A 85 -6.67 9.88 -4.09
C THR A 85 -5.22 9.62 -4.49
N GLN A 86 -4.95 9.11 -5.69
CA GLN A 86 -3.57 9.00 -6.20
C GLN A 86 -2.93 10.37 -6.37
N GLY A 87 -3.65 11.33 -6.97
CA GLY A 87 -3.18 12.70 -7.10
C GLY A 87 -3.00 13.38 -5.74
N GLN A 88 -3.99 13.27 -4.86
CA GLN A 88 -3.95 13.87 -3.52
C GLN A 88 -2.75 13.36 -2.70
N ILE A 89 -2.62 12.05 -2.54
CA ILE A 89 -1.60 11.45 -1.66
C ILE A 89 -0.24 11.50 -2.34
N GLY A 90 -0.19 11.30 -3.67
CA GLY A 90 1.03 11.44 -4.46
C GLY A 90 1.65 12.82 -4.29
N TYR A 91 0.86 13.89 -4.42
CA TYR A 91 1.30 15.26 -4.15
C TYR A 91 1.84 15.42 -2.71
N MET A 92 1.14 14.88 -1.71
CA MET A 92 1.57 15.01 -0.32
C MET A 92 2.92 14.32 -0.06
N ILE A 93 3.11 13.11 -0.62
CA ILE A 93 4.38 12.37 -0.50
C ILE A 93 5.49 13.11 -1.26
N GLU A 94 5.24 13.54 -2.49
CA GLU A 94 6.21 14.23 -3.34
C GLU A 94 6.69 15.52 -2.71
N SER A 95 5.75 16.38 -2.27
CA SER A 95 6.07 17.64 -1.60
C SER A 95 6.83 17.45 -0.28
N THR A 96 6.50 16.41 0.51
CA THR A 96 7.22 16.10 1.75
C THR A 96 8.62 15.57 1.44
N LEU A 97 8.74 14.69 0.42
CA LEU A 97 10.01 14.10 0.02
C LEU A 97 10.98 15.15 -0.55
N ASP A 98 10.47 16.08 -1.34
CA ASP A 98 11.28 17.19 -1.86
C ASP A 98 11.88 18.04 -0.72
N SER A 99 11.08 18.35 0.30
CA SER A 99 11.52 19.06 1.50
C SER A 99 12.59 18.27 2.28
N GLU A 100 12.38 16.97 2.49
CA GLU A 100 13.32 16.12 3.23
C GLU A 100 14.64 15.91 2.46
N LEU A 101 14.60 15.79 1.14
CA LEU A 101 15.81 15.72 0.32
C LEU A 101 16.62 17.01 0.40
N MET A 102 15.98 18.18 0.37
CA MET A 102 16.64 19.46 0.56
C MET A 102 17.28 19.60 1.96
N ASP A 103 16.55 19.23 3.00
CA ASP A 103 17.03 19.27 4.39
C ASP A 103 18.24 18.35 4.64
N LEU A 104 18.29 17.22 3.93
CA LEU A 104 19.42 16.28 4.00
C LEU A 104 20.58 16.67 3.08
N GLY A 105 20.44 17.74 2.30
CA GLY A 105 21.46 18.16 1.32
C GLY A 105 21.66 17.15 0.17
N ILE A 106 20.66 16.34 -0.10
CA ILE A 106 20.65 15.37 -1.20
C ILE A 106 20.24 16.12 -2.46
N HIS A 107 21.22 16.50 -3.28
CA HIS A 107 20.98 17.27 -4.48
C HIS A 107 20.26 16.44 -5.55
N VAL A 108 19.16 17.03 -6.04
CA VAL A 108 18.44 16.72 -7.28
C VAL A 108 18.23 15.22 -7.59
N LYS A 109 17.40 14.58 -6.78
CA LYS A 109 16.72 13.35 -7.22
C LYS A 109 15.44 13.75 -7.93
N PRO A 110 15.23 13.36 -9.21
CA PRO A 110 13.97 13.63 -9.87
C PRO A 110 12.83 12.82 -9.23
N LEU A 111 11.72 13.48 -8.94
CA LEU A 111 10.52 12.91 -8.32
C LEU A 111 9.40 12.84 -9.34
N ILE A 112 8.57 11.82 -9.26
CA ILE A 112 7.36 11.73 -10.09
C ILE A 112 6.27 10.92 -9.41
N SER A 113 5.05 11.45 -9.45
CA SER A 113 3.82 10.73 -9.09
C SER A 113 3.08 10.31 -10.36
N LEU A 114 2.84 9.00 -10.49
CA LEU A 114 2.16 8.41 -11.64
C LEU A 114 0.74 7.97 -11.27
N ILE A 115 -0.23 8.39 -12.08
CA ILE A 115 -1.55 7.75 -12.13
C ILE A 115 -1.36 6.37 -12.73
N THR A 116 -1.83 5.34 -12.04
CA THR A 116 -1.51 3.94 -12.37
C THR A 116 -2.77 3.10 -12.45
N TYR A 117 -2.91 2.33 -13.54
CA TYR A 117 -3.98 1.38 -13.78
C TYR A 117 -3.55 -0.03 -13.38
N VAL A 118 -4.46 -0.77 -12.79
CA VAL A 118 -4.22 -2.17 -12.42
C VAL A 118 -5.33 -3.03 -12.99
N VAL A 119 -4.95 -3.93 -13.89
CA VAL A 119 -5.89 -4.88 -14.49
C VAL A 119 -6.31 -5.90 -13.46
N VAL A 120 -7.60 -6.16 -13.39
CA VAL A 120 -8.21 -7.21 -12.57
C VAL A 120 -8.99 -8.18 -13.45
N ASP A 121 -9.24 -9.40 -12.96
CA ASP A 121 -10.08 -10.37 -13.64
C ASP A 121 -11.55 -10.03 -13.36
N GLU A 122 -12.37 -9.84 -14.40
CA GLU A 122 -13.82 -9.59 -14.30
C GLU A 122 -14.59 -10.72 -13.60
N ASN A 123 -14.02 -11.94 -13.61
CA ASN A 123 -14.60 -13.13 -12.99
C ASN A 123 -14.07 -13.36 -11.56
N ASP A 124 -13.30 -12.43 -10.98
CA ASP A 124 -12.80 -12.57 -9.61
C ASP A 124 -13.99 -12.70 -8.63
N ARG A 125 -13.93 -13.72 -7.77
CA ARG A 125 -14.94 -13.98 -6.74
C ARG A 125 -15.21 -12.80 -5.81
N ALA A 126 -14.26 -11.88 -5.69
CA ALA A 126 -14.41 -10.67 -4.90
C ALA A 126 -15.58 -9.80 -5.37
N PHE A 127 -15.95 -9.82 -6.65
CA PHE A 127 -17.10 -9.06 -7.15
C PHE A 127 -18.42 -9.49 -6.52
N SER A 128 -18.56 -10.78 -6.16
CA SER A 128 -19.71 -11.30 -5.42
C SER A 128 -19.55 -11.24 -3.89
N ASN A 129 -18.35 -10.97 -3.37
CA ASN A 129 -18.03 -11.01 -1.95
C ASN A 129 -17.20 -9.78 -1.51
N PRO A 130 -17.82 -8.59 -1.41
CA PRO A 130 -17.14 -7.38 -0.96
C PRO A 130 -16.53 -7.57 0.42
N SER A 131 -15.23 -7.26 0.58
CA SER A 131 -14.49 -7.53 1.83
C SER A 131 -13.55 -6.41 2.27
N LYS A 132 -13.19 -5.44 1.39
CA LYS A 132 -12.21 -4.39 1.70
C LYS A 132 -12.84 -3.26 2.49
N PRO A 133 -12.43 -3.01 3.77
CA PRO A 133 -12.98 -1.91 4.56
C PRO A 133 -12.44 -0.57 4.08
N ILE A 134 -13.33 0.40 3.80
CA ILE A 134 -12.99 1.78 3.45
C ILE A 134 -13.72 2.79 4.34
N GLY A 135 -13.26 4.05 4.34
CA GLY A 135 -13.88 5.15 5.06
C GLY A 135 -13.82 5.04 6.58
N PRO A 136 -14.64 5.82 7.29
CA PRO A 136 -14.65 5.88 8.73
C PRO A 136 -15.20 4.61 9.39
N ALA A 137 -14.86 4.41 10.67
CA ALA A 137 -15.43 3.35 11.50
C ALA A 137 -16.58 3.91 12.35
N TYR A 138 -17.67 3.15 12.47
CA TYR A 138 -18.87 3.52 13.22
C TYR A 138 -18.99 2.66 14.48
N LYS A 139 -19.46 3.25 15.57
CA LYS A 139 -19.67 2.51 16.83
C LYS A 139 -20.78 1.45 16.70
N ARG A 140 -21.83 1.73 15.94
CA ARG A 140 -22.97 0.83 15.72
C ARG A 140 -23.19 0.62 14.24
N LYS A 141 -23.62 -0.58 13.84
CA LYS A 141 -23.89 -0.93 12.43
C LYS A 141 -24.92 0.01 11.78
N LYS A 142 -25.94 0.46 12.53
CA LYS A 142 -26.99 1.34 12.03
C LYS A 142 -26.52 2.78 11.75
N ASP A 143 -25.36 3.18 12.29
CA ASP A 143 -24.80 4.52 12.06
C ASP A 143 -23.98 4.56 10.74
N ALA A 144 -23.68 3.41 10.15
CA ALA A 144 -23.01 3.33 8.85
C ALA A 144 -24.00 3.68 7.72
N PRO A 145 -23.57 4.45 6.70
CA PRO A 145 -24.41 4.78 5.56
C PRO A 145 -24.91 3.54 4.82
N SER A 146 -26.12 3.61 4.27
CA SER A 146 -26.69 2.57 3.41
C SER A 146 -25.97 2.48 2.05
N GLY A 147 -26.23 1.42 1.31
CA GLY A 147 -25.73 1.25 -0.06
C GLY A 147 -24.53 0.31 -0.21
N TYR A 148 -23.80 0.02 0.88
CA TYR A 148 -22.71 -0.96 0.89
C TYR A 148 -22.84 -1.95 2.05
N PRO A 149 -22.35 -3.19 1.89
CA PRO A 149 -22.23 -4.11 3.01
C PRO A 149 -21.36 -3.54 4.13
N VAL A 150 -21.67 -3.91 5.37
CA VAL A 150 -20.97 -3.41 6.56
C VAL A 150 -20.51 -4.60 7.40
N ILE A 151 -19.23 -4.62 7.73
CA ILE A 151 -18.63 -5.65 8.60
C ILE A 151 -18.14 -5.04 9.91
N LYS A 152 -18.03 -5.88 10.95
CA LYS A 152 -17.38 -5.52 12.21
C LYS A 152 -15.86 -5.70 12.07
N THR A 153 -15.09 -4.68 12.40
CA THR A 153 -13.61 -4.70 12.43
C THR A 153 -13.13 -4.38 13.85
N ALA A 154 -11.84 -4.50 14.11
CA ALA A 154 -11.24 -4.09 15.38
C ALA A 154 -11.45 -2.59 15.68
N LYS A 155 -11.65 -1.76 14.65
CA LYS A 155 -11.90 -0.31 14.77
C LYS A 155 -13.39 0.05 14.88
N GLY A 156 -14.31 -0.91 14.79
CA GLY A 156 -15.76 -0.70 14.75
C GLY A 156 -16.41 -1.23 13.45
N PHE A 157 -17.62 -0.79 13.16
CA PHE A 157 -18.33 -1.17 11.95
C PHE A 157 -17.86 -0.32 10.77
N ARG A 158 -17.47 -0.95 9.67
CA ARG A 158 -17.03 -0.27 8.45
C ARG A 158 -17.74 -0.83 7.23
N ARG A 159 -18.02 0.04 6.25
CA ARG A 159 -18.49 -0.42 4.95
C ARG A 159 -17.35 -1.16 4.24
N VAL A 160 -17.70 -2.14 3.43
CA VAL A 160 -16.77 -2.87 2.60
C VAL A 160 -17.15 -2.75 1.14
N VAL A 161 -16.12 -2.76 0.29
CA VAL A 161 -16.24 -2.73 -1.16
C VAL A 161 -15.55 -3.95 -1.77
N VAL A 162 -15.80 -4.15 -3.04
CA VAL A 162 -15.14 -5.18 -3.86
C VAL A 162 -13.64 -4.95 -3.86
N SER A 163 -12.87 -6.04 -3.73
CA SER A 163 -11.39 -5.97 -3.72
C SER A 163 -10.80 -7.14 -4.50
N PRO A 164 -10.76 -7.06 -5.84
CA PRO A 164 -10.23 -8.11 -6.68
C PRO A 164 -8.71 -8.17 -6.61
N LYS A 165 -8.13 -9.30 -7.01
CA LYS A 165 -6.67 -9.48 -7.06
C LYS A 165 -6.07 -8.74 -8.27
N PRO A 166 -4.90 -8.10 -8.11
CA PRO A 166 -4.19 -7.48 -9.21
C PRO A 166 -3.63 -8.55 -10.18
N VAL A 167 -3.89 -8.37 -11.47
CA VAL A 167 -3.37 -9.25 -12.53
C VAL A 167 -2.08 -8.67 -13.11
N THR A 168 -2.08 -7.39 -13.50
CA THR A 168 -0.90 -6.70 -14.04
C THR A 168 -1.04 -5.19 -13.91
N ILE A 169 0.13 -4.51 -13.81
CA ILE A 169 0.22 -3.05 -13.81
C ILE A 169 0.44 -2.57 -15.23
N ILE A 170 -0.35 -1.61 -15.69
CA ILE A 170 -0.25 -1.12 -17.08
C ILE A 170 1.06 -0.35 -17.30
N GLU A 171 1.39 0.58 -16.41
CA GLU A 171 2.55 1.48 -16.52
C GLU A 171 3.89 0.84 -16.10
N LYS A 172 3.94 -0.49 -15.91
CA LYS A 172 5.17 -1.20 -15.47
C LYS A 172 6.41 -0.92 -16.29
N ARG A 173 6.27 -0.71 -17.61
CA ARG A 173 7.40 -0.41 -18.50
C ARG A 173 7.91 1.00 -18.31
N GLU A 174 7.00 1.95 -18.14
CA GLU A 174 7.27 3.35 -17.87
C GLU A 174 7.94 3.50 -16.51
N ILE A 175 7.38 2.88 -15.48
CA ILE A 175 7.94 2.83 -14.13
C ILE A 175 9.38 2.27 -14.18
N LYS A 176 9.60 1.16 -14.87
CA LYS A 176 10.95 0.58 -15.02
C LYS A 176 11.94 1.52 -15.68
N LYS A 177 11.53 2.26 -16.72
CA LYS A 177 12.39 3.26 -17.39
C LYS A 177 12.74 4.40 -16.44
N LEU A 178 11.77 4.93 -15.71
CA LEU A 178 11.97 6.01 -14.75
C LEU A 178 12.93 5.62 -13.62
N ILE A 179 12.78 4.43 -13.05
CA ILE A 179 13.69 3.91 -12.02
C ILE A 179 15.11 3.76 -12.59
N ASN A 180 15.26 3.30 -13.82
CA ASN A 180 16.57 3.17 -14.45
C ASN A 180 17.21 4.53 -14.77
N ALA A 181 16.41 5.60 -14.85
CA ALA A 181 16.85 6.99 -14.96
C ALA A 181 17.00 7.67 -13.59
N ASP A 182 17.06 6.91 -12.49
CA ASP A 182 17.25 7.35 -11.09
C ASP A 182 16.12 8.26 -10.54
N PHE A 183 14.90 8.18 -11.12
CA PHE A 183 13.73 8.82 -10.53
C PHE A 183 13.29 8.10 -9.26
N ILE A 184 12.85 8.83 -8.26
CA ILE A 184 12.00 8.30 -7.20
C ILE A 184 10.56 8.30 -7.73
N VAL A 185 9.95 7.12 -7.82
CA VAL A 185 8.65 6.93 -8.47
C VAL A 185 7.58 6.62 -7.42
N ILE A 186 6.56 7.48 -7.33
CA ILE A 186 5.35 7.24 -6.51
C ILE A 186 4.28 6.71 -7.46
N CYS A 187 3.76 5.51 -7.22
CA CYS A 187 2.82 4.86 -8.13
C CYS A 187 1.92 3.83 -7.44
N CYS A 188 0.98 3.24 -8.13
CA CYS A 188 0.02 2.26 -7.60
C CYS A 188 -0.68 2.71 -6.30
N GLY A 189 -0.93 4.01 -6.15
CA GLY A 189 -1.61 4.57 -4.99
C GLY A 189 -3.00 3.95 -4.79
N GLY A 190 -3.31 3.55 -3.54
CA GLY A 190 -4.55 2.86 -3.20
C GLY A 190 -4.68 1.46 -3.78
N GLY A 191 -3.60 0.89 -4.32
CA GLY A 191 -3.58 -0.37 -5.04
C GLY A 191 -3.74 -0.21 -6.56
N GLY A 192 -3.77 1.04 -7.06
CA GLY A 192 -4.00 1.37 -8.46
C GLY A 192 -5.49 1.49 -8.83
N ILE A 193 -5.78 2.15 -9.94
CA ILE A 193 -7.13 2.26 -10.49
C ILE A 193 -7.54 0.90 -11.06
N PRO A 194 -8.57 0.25 -10.53
CA PRO A 194 -8.99 -1.07 -10.99
C PRO A 194 -9.65 -0.96 -12.37
N VAL A 195 -9.16 -1.74 -13.33
CA VAL A 195 -9.70 -1.80 -14.69
C VAL A 195 -9.82 -3.25 -15.16
N VAL A 196 -10.82 -3.54 -15.98
CA VAL A 196 -10.90 -4.75 -16.79
C VAL A 196 -10.52 -4.45 -18.21
N ARG A 197 -10.02 -5.47 -18.92
CA ARG A 197 -9.68 -5.32 -20.34
C ARG A 197 -10.83 -5.76 -21.21
N GLU A 198 -11.37 -4.85 -21.99
CA GLU A 198 -12.38 -5.12 -23.01
C GLU A 198 -11.77 -4.94 -24.41
N GLY A 199 -11.39 -6.04 -25.03
CA GLY A 199 -10.76 -6.00 -26.36
C GLY A 199 -9.44 -5.19 -26.33
N ARG A 200 -9.47 -3.97 -26.92
CA ARG A 200 -8.33 -3.04 -26.97
C ARG A 200 -8.44 -1.87 -25.99
N ALA A 201 -9.51 -1.80 -25.21
CA ALA A 201 -9.77 -0.76 -24.24
C ALA A 201 -9.63 -1.26 -22.79
N PHE A 202 -9.53 -0.34 -21.86
CA PHE A 202 -9.62 -0.60 -20.43
C PHE A 202 -10.84 0.15 -19.89
N GLN A 203 -11.68 -0.58 -19.14
CA GLN A 203 -12.85 -0.02 -18.47
C GLN A 203 -12.65 -0.05 -16.96
N GLY A 204 -12.89 1.08 -16.28
CA GLY A 204 -12.86 1.18 -14.83
C GLY A 204 -13.96 0.31 -14.18
N VAL A 205 -13.67 -0.25 -13.01
CA VAL A 205 -14.63 -1.04 -12.25
C VAL A 205 -14.78 -0.50 -10.82
N ASP A 206 -15.98 -0.61 -10.27
CA ASP A 206 -16.33 -0.09 -8.93
C ASP A 206 -15.72 -0.94 -7.80
N ALA A 207 -14.41 -0.83 -7.62
CA ALA A 207 -13.60 -1.65 -6.73
C ALA A 207 -12.42 -0.87 -6.11
N VAL A 208 -11.77 -1.46 -5.11
CA VAL A 208 -10.50 -0.97 -4.52
C VAL A 208 -9.56 -2.16 -4.34
N ILE A 209 -8.42 -2.13 -5.00
CA ILE A 209 -7.44 -3.20 -4.92
C ILE A 209 -6.66 -3.14 -3.60
N ASP A 210 -6.24 -4.28 -3.06
CA ASP A 210 -5.33 -4.29 -1.91
C ASP A 210 -3.94 -3.79 -2.31
N LYS A 211 -3.45 -2.74 -1.61
CA LYS A 211 -2.18 -2.11 -1.96
C LYS A 211 -0.98 -3.04 -1.79
N ASP A 212 -1.00 -3.95 -0.80
CA ASP A 212 0.15 -4.83 -0.55
C ASP A 212 0.27 -5.86 -1.67
N LEU A 213 -0.87 -6.41 -2.15
CA LEU A 213 -0.91 -7.30 -3.30
C LEU A 213 -0.53 -6.58 -4.61
N ALA A 214 -1.03 -5.36 -4.83
CA ALA A 214 -0.65 -4.55 -6.00
C ALA A 214 0.84 -4.20 -5.98
N SER A 215 1.40 -3.87 -4.81
CA SER A 215 2.83 -3.58 -4.64
C SER A 215 3.70 -4.80 -4.91
N ALA A 216 3.29 -5.99 -4.45
CA ALA A 216 4.00 -7.24 -4.75
C ALA A 216 3.98 -7.55 -6.26
N ARG A 217 2.83 -7.36 -6.93
CA ARG A 217 2.71 -7.52 -8.38
C ARG A 217 3.59 -6.53 -9.14
N LEU A 218 3.60 -5.26 -8.74
CA LEU A 218 4.48 -4.26 -9.32
C LEU A 218 5.95 -4.64 -9.13
N ALA A 219 6.35 -5.01 -7.91
CA ALA A 219 7.71 -5.39 -7.57
C ALA A 219 8.22 -6.55 -8.43
N GLU A 220 7.36 -7.56 -8.68
CA GLU A 220 7.62 -8.67 -9.58
C GLU A 220 7.83 -8.20 -11.03
N GLU A 221 6.89 -7.40 -11.57
CA GLU A 221 6.88 -6.99 -12.99
C GLU A 221 8.00 -6.01 -13.35
N VAL A 222 8.45 -5.18 -12.40
CA VAL A 222 9.57 -4.24 -12.63
C VAL A 222 10.93 -4.84 -12.29
N GLY A 223 10.98 -5.91 -11.50
CA GLY A 223 12.21 -6.57 -11.06
C GLY A 223 12.86 -5.84 -9.87
N VAL A 224 12.07 -5.63 -8.80
CA VAL A 224 12.54 -5.03 -7.54
C VAL A 224 13.43 -6.03 -6.78
N ASP A 225 14.47 -5.54 -6.09
CA ASP A 225 15.35 -6.38 -5.26
C ASP A 225 14.78 -6.57 -3.85
N ILE A 226 14.25 -5.50 -3.26
CA ILE A 226 13.74 -5.48 -1.87
C ILE A 226 12.33 -4.91 -1.86
N PHE A 227 11.39 -5.68 -1.28
CA PHE A 227 10.02 -5.25 -1.04
C PHE A 227 9.78 -5.04 0.43
N LEU A 228 9.51 -3.80 0.85
CA LEU A 228 9.26 -3.43 2.24
C LEU A 228 7.84 -2.93 2.42
N ILE A 229 7.10 -3.54 3.34
CA ILE A 229 5.77 -3.11 3.76
C ILE A 229 5.89 -2.40 5.11
N ALA A 230 5.67 -1.08 5.10
CA ALA A 230 5.63 -0.26 6.31
C ALA A 230 4.20 -0.15 6.85
N THR A 231 4.00 -0.48 8.13
CA THR A 231 2.69 -0.59 8.80
C THR A 231 2.74 0.01 10.21
N ASP A 232 1.71 -0.23 11.04
CA ASP A 232 1.59 0.29 12.41
C ASP A 232 2.09 -0.68 13.49
N VAL A 233 2.72 -1.76 13.10
CA VAL A 233 3.31 -2.73 14.04
C VAL A 233 4.76 -3.02 13.68
N ALA A 234 5.58 -3.37 14.67
CA ALA A 234 7.01 -3.59 14.50
C ALA A 234 7.35 -4.73 13.53
N GLY A 235 6.40 -5.62 13.23
CA GLY A 235 6.55 -6.73 12.29
C GLY A 235 5.49 -7.80 12.50
N VAL A 236 5.78 -9.03 12.11
CA VAL A 236 4.86 -10.16 12.22
C VAL A 236 4.98 -10.83 13.58
N ALA A 237 3.87 -11.08 14.25
CA ALA A 237 3.82 -11.81 15.51
C ALA A 237 2.79 -12.94 15.46
N LEU A 238 3.11 -14.06 16.13
CA LEU A 238 2.14 -15.10 16.46
C LEU A 238 1.33 -14.64 17.68
N ASN A 239 0.06 -15.02 17.75
CA ASN A 239 -0.83 -14.75 18.87
C ASN A 239 -0.91 -13.25 19.24
N TYR A 240 -0.89 -12.37 18.22
CA TYR A 240 -0.85 -10.92 18.39
C TYR A 240 -1.91 -10.41 19.38
N GLY A 241 -1.47 -9.61 20.35
CA GLY A 241 -2.32 -9.02 21.38
C GLY A 241 -2.67 -9.97 22.55
N SER A 242 -2.09 -11.18 22.62
CA SER A 242 -2.25 -12.12 23.75
C SER A 242 -1.02 -12.11 24.66
N SER A 243 -1.14 -12.79 25.84
CA SER A 243 0.01 -13.02 26.73
C SER A 243 1.13 -13.84 26.10
N ASP A 244 0.80 -14.63 25.07
CA ASP A 244 1.72 -15.53 24.39
C ASP A 244 2.17 -14.95 23.03
N GLU A 245 2.12 -13.63 22.89
CA GLU A 245 2.58 -12.95 21.69
C GLU A 245 4.07 -13.24 21.45
N LYS A 246 4.39 -13.71 20.24
CA LYS A 246 5.76 -14.00 19.84
C LYS A 246 6.10 -13.28 18.54
N PHE A 247 6.97 -12.29 18.64
CA PHE A 247 7.50 -11.56 17.48
C PHE A 247 8.43 -12.45 16.65
N LEU A 248 8.28 -12.39 15.33
CA LEU A 248 9.04 -13.18 14.37
C LEU A 248 10.02 -12.27 13.61
N ARG A 249 11.32 -12.45 13.84
CA ARG A 249 12.37 -11.68 13.14
C ARG A 249 12.62 -12.18 11.72
N ARG A 250 12.61 -13.50 11.55
CA ARG A 250 12.84 -14.19 10.27
C ARG A 250 11.93 -15.40 10.18
N ILE A 251 11.29 -15.55 9.02
CA ILE A 251 10.46 -16.71 8.71
C ILE A 251 10.68 -17.12 7.25
N ASP A 252 10.66 -18.41 6.98
CA ASP A 252 10.62 -18.94 5.62
C ASP A 252 9.18 -18.99 5.08
N ILE A 253 9.06 -19.14 3.76
CA ILE A 253 7.75 -19.22 3.09
C ILE A 253 6.87 -20.35 3.68
N LYS A 254 7.44 -21.52 3.97
CA LYS A 254 6.67 -22.69 4.47
C LYS A 254 6.09 -22.40 5.85
N ALA A 255 6.89 -21.80 6.74
CA ALA A 255 6.43 -21.38 8.06
C ALA A 255 5.36 -20.28 7.95
N ALA A 256 5.57 -19.30 7.08
CA ALA A 256 4.60 -18.21 6.84
C ALA A 256 3.24 -18.75 6.35
N GLU A 257 3.23 -19.69 5.39
CA GLU A 257 2.01 -20.32 4.89
C GLU A 257 1.30 -21.17 5.95
N ARG A 258 2.06 -21.93 6.72
CA ARG A 258 1.51 -22.68 7.84
C ARG A 258 0.82 -21.76 8.85
N TYR A 259 1.45 -20.66 9.24
CA TYR A 259 0.88 -19.71 10.19
C TYR A 259 -0.36 -18.98 9.64
N ILE A 260 -0.42 -18.73 8.32
CA ILE A 260 -1.65 -18.23 7.67
C ILE A 260 -2.76 -19.30 7.80
N ALA A 261 -2.47 -20.57 7.49
CA ALA A 261 -3.45 -21.65 7.53
C ALA A 261 -3.94 -21.93 8.96
N GLU A 262 -3.09 -21.79 9.95
CA GLU A 262 -3.41 -21.90 11.38
C GLU A 262 -4.18 -20.69 11.94
N GLY A 263 -4.34 -19.61 11.13
CA GLY A 263 -5.13 -18.44 11.50
C GLY A 263 -4.41 -17.46 12.45
N HIS A 264 -3.09 -17.54 12.56
CA HIS A 264 -2.31 -16.63 13.42
C HIS A 264 -2.35 -15.18 12.95
N PHE A 265 -2.62 -14.93 11.67
CA PHE A 265 -2.63 -13.58 11.10
C PHE A 265 -4.06 -13.12 10.81
N PRO A 266 -4.51 -11.99 11.40
CA PRO A 266 -5.86 -11.49 11.18
C PRO A 266 -6.13 -11.22 9.69
N ALA A 267 -7.25 -11.75 9.18
CA ALA A 267 -7.72 -11.50 7.83
C ALA A 267 -7.97 -9.98 7.61
N GLY A 268 -7.55 -9.46 6.47
CA GLY A 268 -7.73 -8.05 6.12
C GLY A 268 -6.73 -7.06 6.73
N THR A 269 -5.79 -7.52 7.58
CA THR A 269 -4.71 -6.69 8.13
C THR A 269 -3.33 -7.31 7.89
N MET A 270 -2.90 -8.27 8.68
CA MET A 270 -1.56 -8.88 8.57
C MET A 270 -1.50 -9.97 7.48
N ALA A 271 -2.53 -10.81 7.34
CA ALA A 271 -2.53 -11.89 6.35
C ALA A 271 -2.24 -11.41 4.92
N PRO A 272 -2.88 -10.35 4.37
CA PRO A 272 -2.56 -9.85 3.03
C PRO A 272 -1.10 -9.38 2.89
N LYS A 273 -0.48 -8.86 3.95
CA LYS A 273 0.93 -8.42 3.94
C LYS A 273 1.88 -9.60 3.82
N VAL A 274 1.63 -10.64 4.61
CA VAL A 274 2.42 -11.88 4.57
C VAL A 274 2.22 -12.59 3.22
N GLU A 275 0.98 -12.65 2.69
CA GLU A 275 0.69 -13.20 1.36
C GLU A 275 1.44 -12.43 0.26
N ALA A 276 1.42 -11.09 0.29
CA ALA A 276 2.15 -10.25 -0.66
C ALA A 276 3.67 -10.49 -0.60
N ALA A 277 4.23 -10.61 0.61
CA ALA A 277 5.64 -10.90 0.81
C ALA A 277 6.02 -12.31 0.29
N ILE A 278 5.20 -13.33 0.56
CA ILE A 278 5.38 -14.68 0.02
C ILE A 278 5.35 -14.68 -1.51
N GLN A 279 4.35 -14.00 -2.10
CA GLN A 279 4.21 -13.89 -3.56
C GLN A 279 5.48 -13.27 -4.17
N PHE A 280 5.97 -12.17 -3.61
CA PHE A 280 7.17 -11.50 -4.09
C PHE A 280 8.42 -12.42 -4.03
N ILE A 281 8.65 -13.11 -2.91
CA ILE A 281 9.81 -14.02 -2.77
C ILE A 281 9.72 -15.21 -3.73
N ARG A 282 8.52 -15.80 -3.92
CA ARG A 282 8.31 -16.88 -4.89
C ARG A 282 8.64 -16.49 -6.32
N ASN A 283 8.40 -15.24 -6.67
CA ASN A 283 8.65 -14.68 -7.99
C ASN A 283 10.05 -14.04 -8.10
N LYS A 284 11.04 -14.63 -7.43
CA LYS A 284 12.48 -14.27 -7.48
C LYS A 284 12.86 -12.95 -6.80
N GLY A 285 12.01 -12.40 -5.95
CA GLY A 285 12.38 -11.31 -5.05
C GLY A 285 13.50 -11.75 -4.08
N LYS A 286 14.41 -10.83 -3.75
CA LYS A 286 15.56 -11.18 -2.88
C LYS A 286 15.21 -11.11 -1.39
N ARG A 287 14.51 -10.03 -0.98
CA ARG A 287 14.17 -9.78 0.42
C ARG A 287 12.79 -9.17 0.52
N ALA A 288 11.92 -9.72 1.36
CA ALA A 288 10.63 -9.12 1.71
C ALA A 288 10.62 -8.77 3.21
N LEU A 289 10.26 -7.53 3.53
CA LEU A 289 10.32 -6.99 4.89
C LEU A 289 8.95 -6.45 5.29
N ILE A 290 8.55 -6.69 6.56
CA ILE A 290 7.36 -6.08 7.17
C ILE A 290 7.83 -5.40 8.46
N THR A 291 7.62 -4.09 8.58
CA THR A 291 8.11 -3.29 9.71
C THR A 291 7.18 -2.14 10.05
N SER A 292 7.47 -1.45 11.17
CA SER A 292 6.79 -0.20 11.50
C SER A 292 7.21 0.94 10.58
N ILE A 293 6.36 1.97 10.51
CA ILE A 293 6.61 3.20 9.74
C ILE A 293 7.85 3.94 10.27
N GLU A 294 8.11 3.79 11.54
CA GLU A 294 9.24 4.40 12.27
C GLU A 294 10.58 3.70 12.04
N GLU A 295 10.57 2.44 11.54
CA GLU A 295 11.76 1.57 11.51
C GLU A 295 12.14 1.09 10.09
N ILE A 296 11.83 1.87 9.05
CA ILE A 296 12.11 1.50 7.65
C ILE A 296 13.62 1.31 7.43
N GLU A 297 14.46 2.28 7.87
CA GLU A 297 15.91 2.18 7.72
C GLU A 297 16.50 1.03 8.54
N SER A 298 16.07 0.87 9.80
CA SER A 298 16.51 -0.21 10.68
C SER A 298 16.16 -1.58 10.12
N ALA A 299 14.98 -1.71 9.47
CA ALA A 299 14.59 -2.96 8.83
C ALA A 299 15.47 -3.30 7.62
N ILE A 300 15.86 -2.32 6.81
CA ILE A 300 16.82 -2.51 5.71
C ILE A 300 18.18 -2.98 6.25
N LYS A 301 18.63 -2.47 7.39
CA LYS A 301 19.86 -2.85 8.10
C LYS A 301 19.75 -4.16 8.89
N GLU A 302 18.63 -4.87 8.82
CA GLU A 302 18.32 -6.10 9.56
C GLU A 302 18.24 -5.94 11.10
N GLU A 303 18.02 -4.71 11.58
CA GLU A 303 17.92 -4.38 13.00
C GLU A 303 16.48 -4.37 13.51
N ALA A 304 15.49 -4.22 12.61
CA ALA A 304 14.06 -4.17 12.93
C ALA A 304 13.23 -5.03 11.96
N GLY A 305 11.92 -5.14 12.23
CA GLY A 305 10.97 -5.79 11.35
C GLY A 305 11.04 -7.33 11.30
N THR A 306 10.22 -7.89 10.44
CA THR A 306 10.22 -9.31 10.07
C THR A 306 10.69 -9.47 8.63
N GLU A 307 11.66 -10.32 8.39
CA GLU A 307 12.12 -10.70 7.07
C GLU A 307 11.54 -12.05 6.65
N ILE A 308 10.94 -12.09 5.45
CA ILE A 308 10.46 -13.33 4.82
C ILE A 308 11.46 -13.73 3.73
N LYS A 309 11.94 -14.98 3.80
CA LYS A 309 12.94 -15.55 2.89
C LYS A 309 12.41 -16.81 2.19
N ALA A 310 13.12 -17.21 1.12
CA ALA A 310 12.86 -18.44 0.40
C ALA A 310 13.10 -19.68 1.27
#